data_38fc326d7af7a592a11896a2811631d6
#
_entry.id   38fc326d7af7a592a11896a2811631d6
#
_cell.length_a   1.000
_cell.length_b   1.000
_cell.length_c   1.000
_cell.angle_alpha   90.00
_cell.angle_beta   90.00
_cell.angle_gamma   90.00
#
_symmetry.space_group_name_H-M   'P 1'
#
loop_
_entity.id
_entity.type
_entity.pdbx_description
1 polymer ?
#
loop_
_entity_poly.entity_id
_entity_poly.type
_entity_poly.pdbx_seq_one_letter_code
_entity_poly.pdbx_strand_id
1 'polypeptide(L)'
;METKTRYDIPCNIAQSLNIIGDRWTLLIIHEILLGHTLFNEIKKGLKGISSNLLSERLKYLEQQGIVETELYSEHPPRYCYKLTDSGKDLEDVFNAFIIWGSKHLKKCYKKIVDEETGDEIEIGYYSKRTGERVNKIAVVPVSNPAENE
;
A
#
# COMPACT_ATOMS: atom_id res chain seq x y z
N MET A 1 18.10 -2.22 12.01
CA MET A 1 18.30 -0.85 11.52
C MET A 1 17.20 0.02 12.10
N GLU A 2 17.53 0.90 13.00
CA GLU A 2 16.54 1.87 13.49
C GLU A 2 16.13 2.76 12.35
N THR A 3 14.86 2.72 11.98
CA THR A 3 14.29 3.61 10.99
C THR A 3 14.24 5.02 11.58
N LYS A 4 15.18 5.84 11.17
CA LYS A 4 15.18 7.24 11.56
C LYS A 4 13.91 7.89 10.98
N THR A 5 13.01 8.30 11.86
CA THR A 5 11.79 9.00 11.48
C THR A 5 12.16 10.23 10.65
N ARG A 6 11.64 10.33 9.43
CA ARG A 6 11.92 11.47 8.54
C ARG A 6 11.17 12.73 8.95
N TYR A 7 9.94 12.53 9.43
CA TYR A 7 9.04 13.61 9.84
C TYR A 7 8.65 13.45 11.31
N ASP A 8 8.84 14.48 12.07
CA ASP A 8 8.30 14.62 13.45
C ASP A 8 7.14 15.63 13.40
N ILE A 9 6.12 15.27 12.65
CA ILE A 9 4.93 16.10 12.42
C ILE A 9 3.72 15.28 12.88
N PRO A 10 2.86 15.80 13.77
CA PRO A 10 1.65 15.10 14.21
C PRO A 10 0.57 15.10 13.13
N CYS A 11 0.83 14.41 12.07
CA CYS A 11 -0.02 14.32 10.88
C CYS A 11 -0.01 12.89 10.35
N ASN A 12 -1.20 12.32 10.14
CA ASN A 12 -1.32 10.96 9.60
C ASN A 12 -0.58 10.79 8.28
N ILE A 13 -0.62 11.78 7.41
CA ILE A 13 0.08 11.74 6.13
C ILE A 13 1.58 11.66 6.34
N ALA A 14 2.15 12.54 7.16
CA ALA A 14 3.59 12.58 7.43
C ALA A 14 4.07 11.28 8.08
N GLN A 15 3.35 10.76 9.07
CA GLN A 15 3.70 9.53 9.75
C GLN A 15 3.56 8.31 8.83
N SER A 16 2.55 8.29 7.97
CA SER A 16 2.40 7.24 6.94
C SER A 16 3.56 7.27 5.94
N LEU A 17 3.97 8.46 5.49
CA LEU A 17 5.10 8.60 4.57
C LEU A 17 6.44 8.17 5.19
N ASN A 18 6.60 8.22 6.50
CA ASN A 18 7.77 7.65 7.17
C ASN A 18 7.88 6.13 6.94
N ILE A 19 6.76 5.44 6.77
CA ILE A 19 6.71 4.00 6.58
C ILE A 19 6.73 3.64 5.10
N ILE A 20 5.88 4.28 4.29
CA ILE A 20 5.62 3.88 2.89
C ILE A 20 6.08 4.91 1.87
N GLY A 21 6.73 5.99 2.29
CA GLY A 21 7.03 7.13 1.41
C GLY A 21 8.31 7.02 0.57
N ASP A 22 9.05 5.93 0.67
CA ASP A 22 10.21 5.73 -0.17
C ASP A 22 9.82 5.27 -1.60
N ARG A 23 10.79 5.32 -2.49
CA ARG A 23 10.57 5.05 -3.92
C ARG A 23 9.96 3.68 -4.23
N TRP A 24 10.28 2.64 -3.46
CA TRP A 24 9.97 1.28 -3.83
C TRP A 24 8.86 0.62 -2.99
N THR A 25 8.64 1.08 -1.78
CA THR A 25 7.79 0.38 -0.80
C THR A 25 6.35 0.20 -1.31
N LEU A 26 5.70 1.25 -1.81
CA LEU A 26 4.35 1.14 -2.35
C LEU A 26 4.28 0.21 -3.58
N LEU A 27 5.30 0.24 -4.44
CA LEU A 27 5.34 -0.63 -5.60
C LEU A 27 5.51 -2.10 -5.21
N ILE A 28 6.29 -2.40 -4.18
CA ILE A 28 6.44 -3.77 -3.64
C ILE A 28 5.09 -4.27 -3.10
N ILE A 29 4.42 -3.47 -2.31
CA ILE A 29 3.09 -3.80 -1.76
C ILE A 29 2.10 -4.04 -2.91
N HIS A 30 2.11 -3.20 -3.92
CA HIS A 30 1.26 -3.35 -5.09
C HIS A 30 1.52 -4.65 -5.86
N GLU A 31 2.78 -5.06 -6.04
CA GLU A 31 3.12 -6.35 -6.65
C GLU A 31 2.53 -7.52 -5.86
N ILE A 32 2.61 -7.48 -4.53
CA ILE A 32 2.02 -8.53 -3.69
C ILE A 32 0.49 -8.52 -3.80
N LEU A 33 -0.12 -7.34 -3.84
CA LEU A 33 -1.56 -7.18 -4.04
C LEU A 33 -2.03 -7.78 -5.37
N LEU A 34 -1.20 -7.68 -6.42
CA LEU A 34 -1.46 -8.31 -7.73
C LEU A 34 -1.30 -9.85 -7.74
N GLY A 35 -0.87 -10.43 -6.63
CA GLY A 35 -0.68 -11.88 -6.49
C GLY A 35 0.75 -12.35 -6.71
N HIS A 36 1.71 -11.44 -6.90
CA HIS A 36 3.13 -11.78 -6.99
C HIS A 36 3.70 -11.93 -5.58
N THR A 37 3.72 -13.15 -5.08
CA THR A 37 4.05 -13.43 -3.68
C THR A 37 5.45 -13.98 -3.46
N LEU A 38 6.16 -14.33 -4.52
CA LEU A 38 7.52 -14.84 -4.47
C LEU A 38 8.54 -13.74 -4.73
N PHE A 39 9.70 -13.81 -4.08
CA PHE A 39 10.76 -12.82 -4.22
C PHE A 39 11.12 -12.52 -5.68
N ASN A 40 11.30 -13.56 -6.49
CA ASN A 40 11.67 -13.39 -7.90
C ASN A 40 10.53 -12.81 -8.75
N GLU A 41 9.28 -13.10 -8.42
CA GLU A 41 8.12 -12.51 -9.08
C GLU A 41 8.04 -11.01 -8.81
N ILE A 42 8.19 -10.61 -7.56
CA ILE A 42 8.21 -9.20 -7.14
C ILE A 42 9.36 -8.47 -7.83
N LYS A 43 10.56 -9.06 -7.80
CA LYS A 43 11.74 -8.47 -8.43
C LYS A 43 11.56 -8.28 -9.94
N LYS A 44 10.97 -9.25 -10.61
CA LYS A 44 10.70 -9.20 -12.05
C LYS A 44 9.70 -8.09 -12.41
N GLY A 45 8.70 -7.87 -11.55
CA GLY A 45 7.70 -6.81 -11.72
C GLY A 45 8.26 -5.40 -11.48
N LEU A 46 9.35 -5.28 -10.74
CA LEU A 46 9.96 -4.01 -10.36
C LEU A 46 11.32 -3.81 -11.05
N LYS A 47 11.24 -3.48 -12.32
CA LYS A 47 12.44 -3.26 -13.14
C LYS A 47 13.38 -2.21 -12.51
N GLY A 48 14.61 -2.63 -12.24
CA GLY A 48 15.67 -1.77 -11.73
C GLY A 48 15.90 -1.87 -10.21
N ILE A 49 15.07 -2.60 -9.46
CA ILE A 49 15.36 -2.84 -8.05
C ILE A 49 16.45 -3.90 -7.90
N SER A 50 17.42 -3.66 -7.00
CA SER A 50 18.41 -4.67 -6.65
C SER A 50 17.84 -5.72 -5.70
N SER A 51 18.42 -6.92 -5.73
CA SER A 51 18.03 -8.00 -4.79
C SER A 51 18.25 -7.60 -3.33
N ASN A 52 19.33 -6.90 -3.03
CA ASN A 52 19.62 -6.44 -1.67
C ASN A 52 18.60 -5.41 -1.20
N LEU A 53 18.23 -4.46 -2.03
CA LEU A 53 17.25 -3.44 -1.69
C LEU A 53 15.85 -4.07 -1.50
N LEU A 54 15.44 -4.96 -2.40
CA LEU A 54 14.17 -5.67 -2.27
C LEU A 54 14.12 -6.48 -0.97
N SER A 55 15.17 -7.24 -0.66
CA SER A 55 15.28 -8.01 0.59
C SER A 55 15.17 -7.11 1.82
N GLU A 56 15.88 -5.99 1.82
CA GLU A 56 15.85 -4.99 2.90
C GLU A 56 14.44 -4.41 3.08
N ARG A 57 13.77 -4.04 1.99
CA ARG A 57 12.43 -3.47 2.03
C ARG A 57 11.38 -4.47 2.47
N LEU A 58 11.43 -5.70 2.02
CA LEU A 58 10.51 -6.76 2.45
C LEU A 58 10.66 -7.04 3.96
N LYS A 59 11.88 -7.09 4.45
CA LYS A 59 12.15 -7.24 5.89
C LYS A 59 11.60 -6.06 6.70
N TYR A 60 11.76 -4.85 6.20
CA TYR A 60 11.21 -3.66 6.83
C TYR A 60 9.68 -3.70 6.87
N LEU A 61 9.03 -4.07 5.78
CA LEU A 61 7.57 -4.21 5.71
C LEU A 61 7.04 -5.27 6.66
N GLU A 62 7.78 -6.36 6.85
CA GLU A 62 7.45 -7.38 7.84
C GLU A 62 7.55 -6.82 9.27
N GLN A 63 8.60 -6.07 9.58
CA GLN A 63 8.76 -5.41 10.87
C GLN A 63 7.66 -4.38 11.17
N GLN A 64 7.15 -3.72 10.15
CA GLN A 64 6.05 -2.76 10.26
C GLN A 64 4.65 -3.41 10.29
N GLY A 65 4.57 -4.74 10.18
CA GLY A 65 3.30 -5.44 10.21
C GLY A 65 2.44 -5.27 8.95
N ILE A 66 3.05 -4.89 7.83
CA ILE A 66 2.36 -4.71 6.54
C ILE A 66 2.41 -5.98 5.71
N VAL A 67 3.50 -6.72 5.82
CA VAL A 67 3.75 -7.99 5.14
C VAL A 67 4.04 -9.05 6.17
N GLU A 68 3.57 -10.25 5.93
CA GLU A 68 3.95 -11.47 6.65
C GLU A 68 4.60 -12.47 5.70
N THR A 69 5.49 -13.30 6.24
CA THR A 69 6.17 -14.35 5.49
C THR A 69 5.63 -15.71 5.88
N GLU A 70 5.56 -16.59 4.90
CA GLU A 70 5.19 -17.98 5.09
C GLU A 70 6.20 -18.89 4.40
N LEU A 71 6.71 -19.87 5.13
CA LEU A 71 7.62 -20.88 4.58
C LEU A 71 6.82 -21.84 3.70
N TYR A 72 7.15 -21.95 2.42
CA TYR A 72 6.51 -22.88 1.51
C TYR A 72 7.42 -24.04 1.06
N SER A 73 8.71 -23.96 1.36
CA SER A 73 9.70 -25.02 1.15
C SER A 73 10.73 -25.02 2.27
N GLU A 74 11.04 -26.18 2.81
CA GLU A 74 12.02 -26.32 3.92
C GLU A 74 13.44 -26.56 3.40
N HIS A 75 13.56 -27.22 2.26
CA HIS A 75 14.86 -27.64 1.72
C HIS A 75 14.96 -27.35 0.21
N PRO A 76 15.57 -26.25 -0.23
CA PRO A 76 16.07 -25.12 0.56
C PRO A 76 14.92 -24.28 1.14
N PRO A 77 15.15 -23.51 2.22
CA PRO A 77 14.11 -22.63 2.78
C PRO A 77 13.69 -21.59 1.78
N ARG A 78 12.39 -21.52 1.50
CA ARG A 78 11.78 -20.54 0.60
C ARG A 78 10.52 -19.97 1.22
N TYR A 79 10.36 -18.66 1.10
CA TYR A 79 9.27 -17.92 1.69
C TYR A 79 8.40 -17.28 0.62
N CYS A 80 7.10 -17.21 0.89
CA CYS A 80 6.19 -16.33 0.18
C CYS A 80 5.80 -15.14 1.07
N TYR A 81 5.43 -14.06 0.43
CA TYR A 81 5.06 -12.81 1.08
C TYR A 81 3.57 -12.57 0.91
N LYS A 82 2.90 -12.29 2.02
CA LYS A 82 1.47 -12.01 2.04
C LYS A 82 1.21 -10.66 2.70
N LEU A 83 0.19 -9.95 2.26
CA LEU A 83 -0.24 -8.74 2.93
C LEU A 83 -1.03 -9.09 4.20
N THR A 84 -0.73 -8.39 5.28
CA THR A 84 -1.59 -8.33 6.47
C THR A 84 -2.84 -7.49 6.17
N ASP A 85 -3.78 -7.41 7.10
CA ASP A 85 -4.93 -6.52 6.96
C ASP A 85 -4.49 -5.06 6.76
N SER A 86 -3.46 -4.61 7.47
CA SER A 86 -2.85 -3.29 7.25
C SER A 86 -2.35 -3.09 5.82
N GLY A 87 -1.68 -4.10 5.26
CA GLY A 87 -1.21 -4.04 3.89
C GLY A 87 -2.34 -4.04 2.86
N LYS A 88 -3.39 -4.83 3.09
CA LYS A 88 -4.57 -4.88 2.21
C LYS A 88 -5.35 -3.57 2.22
N ASP A 89 -5.42 -2.88 3.34
CA ASP A 89 -6.10 -1.59 3.47
C ASP A 89 -5.45 -0.49 2.61
N LEU A 90 -4.22 -0.68 2.16
CA LEU A 90 -3.57 0.23 1.20
C LEU A 90 -4.13 0.14 -0.23
N GLU A 91 -5.00 -0.83 -0.52
CA GLU A 91 -5.64 -0.93 -1.84
C GLU A 91 -6.35 0.37 -2.24
N ASP A 92 -7.05 1.01 -1.31
CA ASP A 92 -7.73 2.29 -1.57
C ASP A 92 -6.75 3.41 -1.92
N VAL A 93 -5.55 3.40 -1.34
CA VAL A 93 -4.47 4.34 -1.68
C VAL A 93 -4.00 4.12 -3.11
N PHE A 94 -3.81 2.87 -3.54
CA PHE A 94 -3.44 2.54 -4.92
C PHE A 94 -4.51 2.93 -5.91
N ASN A 95 -5.77 2.68 -5.58
CA ASN A 95 -6.91 3.07 -6.41
C ASN A 95 -6.96 4.59 -6.60
N ALA A 96 -6.70 5.36 -5.55
CA ALA A 96 -6.59 6.81 -5.62
C ALA A 96 -5.44 7.25 -6.54
N PHE A 97 -4.28 6.60 -6.49
CA PHE A 97 -3.17 6.87 -7.42
C PHE A 97 -3.54 6.56 -8.87
N ILE A 98 -4.22 5.45 -9.12
CA ILE A 98 -4.65 5.08 -10.48
C ILE A 98 -5.59 6.13 -11.03
N ILE A 99 -6.58 6.56 -10.26
CA ILE A 99 -7.54 7.59 -10.68
C ILE A 99 -6.86 8.94 -10.92
N TRP A 100 -6.01 9.37 -10.01
CA TRP A 100 -5.25 10.60 -10.17
C TRP A 100 -4.36 10.55 -11.42
N GLY A 101 -3.63 9.44 -11.59
CA GLY A 101 -2.74 9.25 -12.72
C GLY A 101 -3.47 9.19 -14.07
N SER A 102 -4.68 8.60 -14.10
CA SER A 102 -5.48 8.54 -15.32
C SER A 102 -5.90 9.92 -15.82
N LYS A 103 -6.04 10.89 -14.91
CA LYS A 103 -6.44 12.27 -15.24
C LYS A 103 -5.27 13.18 -15.57
N HIS A 104 -4.11 12.98 -14.92
CA HIS A 104 -3.05 14.01 -14.88
C HIS A 104 -1.73 13.56 -15.51
N LEU A 105 -1.47 12.27 -15.65
CA LEU A 105 -0.29 11.79 -16.36
C LEU A 105 -0.44 12.02 -17.87
N LYS A 106 0.67 12.26 -18.55
CA LYS A 106 0.68 12.41 -20.02
C LYS A 106 0.12 11.18 -20.75
N LYS A 107 0.27 10.01 -20.16
CA LYS A 107 -0.22 8.74 -20.69
C LYS A 107 -0.95 7.97 -19.61
N CYS A 108 -2.20 7.62 -19.90
CA CYS A 108 -3.00 6.76 -19.03
C CYS A 108 -2.70 5.30 -19.36
N TYR A 109 -2.21 4.55 -18.37
CA TYR A 109 -1.88 3.12 -18.52
C TYR A 109 -3.00 2.21 -18.03
N LYS A 110 -3.76 2.64 -17.02
CA LYS A 110 -4.81 1.84 -16.36
C LYS A 110 -5.98 2.73 -15.94
N LYS A 111 -7.15 2.14 -15.97
CA LYS A 111 -8.39 2.72 -15.44
C LYS A 111 -9.02 1.75 -14.45
N ILE A 112 -9.85 2.27 -13.57
CA ILE A 112 -10.68 1.45 -12.69
C ILE A 112 -12.11 1.50 -13.23
N VAL A 113 -12.68 0.32 -13.39
CA VAL A 113 -14.04 0.16 -13.93
C VAL A 113 -14.85 -0.78 -13.04
N ASP A 114 -16.15 -0.63 -13.11
CA ASP A 114 -17.07 -1.63 -12.57
C ASP A 114 -16.86 -2.97 -13.29
N GLU A 115 -16.66 -4.04 -12.55
CA GLU A 115 -16.34 -5.35 -13.11
C GLU A 115 -17.51 -5.91 -13.96
N GLU A 116 -18.74 -5.60 -13.57
CA GLU A 116 -19.93 -6.11 -14.26
C GLU A 116 -20.29 -5.30 -15.50
N THR A 117 -20.21 -3.97 -15.42
CA THR A 117 -20.67 -3.07 -16.49
C THR A 117 -19.56 -2.54 -17.39
N GLY A 118 -18.32 -2.51 -16.91
CA GLY A 118 -17.19 -1.86 -17.57
C GLY A 118 -17.19 -0.33 -17.50
N ASP A 119 -18.14 0.26 -16.77
CA ASP A 119 -18.20 1.71 -16.60
C ASP A 119 -17.06 2.23 -15.72
N GLU A 120 -16.51 3.40 -16.05
CA GLU A 120 -15.51 4.06 -15.20
C GLU A 120 -16.13 4.45 -13.85
N ILE A 121 -15.38 4.23 -12.78
CA ILE A 121 -15.82 4.54 -11.41
C ILE A 121 -15.07 5.73 -10.82
N GLU A 122 -15.68 6.32 -9.80
CA GLU A 122 -15.12 7.38 -8.98
C GLU A 122 -14.98 6.92 -7.53
N ILE A 123 -14.09 7.57 -6.77
CA ILE A 123 -14.02 7.39 -5.32
C ILE A 123 -15.07 8.28 -4.67
N GLY A 124 -15.86 7.71 -3.79
CA GLY A 124 -16.85 8.41 -2.96
C GLY A 124 -16.61 8.16 -1.48
N TYR A 125 -17.16 9.04 -0.66
CA TYR A 125 -17.12 8.92 0.80
C TYR A 125 -18.49 8.54 1.33
N TYR A 126 -18.49 7.65 2.32
CA TYR A 126 -19.72 7.10 2.90
C TYR A 126 -19.66 7.19 4.42
N SER A 127 -20.78 7.54 5.03
CA SER A 127 -20.91 7.52 6.48
C SER A 127 -20.77 6.09 7.01
N LYS A 128 -19.87 5.88 7.96
CA LYS A 128 -19.74 4.57 8.64
C LYS A 128 -21.01 4.17 9.38
N ARG A 129 -21.77 5.16 9.89
CA ARG A 129 -23.00 4.91 10.65
C ARG A 129 -24.18 4.55 9.77
N THR A 130 -24.38 5.26 8.67
CA THR A 130 -25.57 5.12 7.82
C THR A 130 -25.33 4.37 6.51
N GLY A 131 -24.07 4.29 6.05
CA GLY A 131 -23.73 3.78 4.71
C GLY A 131 -24.11 4.73 3.57
N GLU A 132 -24.66 5.90 3.89
CA GLU A 132 -25.05 6.89 2.87
C GLU A 132 -23.84 7.69 2.38
N ARG A 133 -23.90 8.11 1.12
CA ARG A 133 -22.87 8.95 0.50
C ARG A 133 -22.80 10.32 1.18
N VAL A 134 -21.57 10.77 1.43
CA VAL A 134 -21.28 12.07 2.02
C VAL A 134 -20.63 12.98 0.98
N ASN A 135 -21.20 14.16 0.75
CA ASN A 135 -20.72 15.10 -0.26
C ASN A 135 -19.64 16.06 0.26
N LYS A 136 -19.62 16.32 1.56
CA LYS A 136 -18.63 17.20 2.20
C LYS A 136 -18.00 16.47 3.38
N ILE A 137 -16.70 16.41 3.40
CA ILE A 137 -15.92 15.82 4.48
C ILE A 137 -15.14 16.91 5.22
N ALA A 138 -14.84 16.66 6.49
CA ALA A 138 -13.92 17.47 7.27
C ALA A 138 -12.84 16.58 7.88
N VAL A 139 -11.63 17.07 7.89
CA VAL A 139 -10.51 16.46 8.62
C VAL A 139 -10.38 17.19 9.95
N VAL A 140 -10.55 16.47 11.04
CA VAL A 140 -10.52 17.05 12.38
C VAL A 140 -9.38 16.44 13.18
N PRO A 141 -8.71 17.24 14.06
CA PRO A 141 -7.71 16.70 14.94
C PRO A 141 -8.34 15.78 15.99
N VAL A 142 -7.62 14.75 16.40
CA VAL A 142 -7.98 13.90 17.52
C VAL A 142 -7.41 14.54 18.80
N SER A 143 -8.27 14.83 19.78
CA SER A 143 -7.90 15.58 20.98
C SER A 143 -6.86 14.84 21.83
N ASN A 144 -6.95 13.53 21.91
CA ASN A 144 -5.99 12.65 22.57
C ASN A 144 -5.70 11.48 21.66
N PRO A 145 -4.69 11.60 20.78
CA PRO A 145 -4.36 10.49 19.89
C PRO A 145 -3.90 9.29 20.73
N ALA A 146 -4.73 8.24 20.71
CA ALA A 146 -4.38 6.96 21.30
C ALA A 146 -3.53 6.15 20.33
N GLU A 147 -2.63 5.34 20.86
CA GLU A 147 -1.94 4.35 20.07
C GLU A 147 -2.96 3.30 19.59
N ASN A 148 -2.88 2.91 18.35
CA ASN A 148 -3.66 1.80 17.81
C ASN A 148 -3.06 0.50 18.37
N GLU A 149 -3.90 -0.28 19.06
CA GLU A 149 -3.51 -1.60 19.55
C GLU A 149 -3.36 -2.62 18.41
#